data_ae783b27cd289512c4fb68a109967896
#
_entry.id   ae783b27cd289512c4fb68a109967896
#
_cell.length_a   1.000
_cell.length_b   1.000
_cell.length_c   1.000
_cell.angle_alpha   90.00
_cell.angle_beta   90.00
_cell.angle_gamma   90.00
#
_symmetry.space_group_name_H-M   'P 1'
#
loop_
_entity.id
_entity.type
_entity.pdbx_description
1 polymer ?
#
loop_
_entity_poly.entity_id
_entity_poly.type
_entity_poly.pdbx_seq_one_letter_code
_entity_poly.pdbx_strand_id
1 'polypeptide(L)'
;MKMWNRIACVFCLFLSTNVIAVTAEEFSAKLMQTHPYFLQLSLSEKVSLVDQKIARTYTDWNIQMGANESFSAGDDISSRLYNDLYTTSYEVSAHRKIANSGANLNLKHSWSRNDKDSTVLNTNVFSLDYVKPLLQNQNGLNDRLAVDIADIDLLAKQVSLLEQAESFLASKLTKLVDLALKQELEQLYMFQLELSKQQLDLAEEKFSNSL
;
A
#
# COMPACT_ATOMS: atom_id res chain seq x y z
N MET A 1 27.61 -64.23 -33.50
CA MET A 1 26.97 -63.57 -32.34
C MET A 1 27.98 -62.78 -31.51
N LYS A 2 28.61 -61.73 -32.02
CA LYS A 2 29.57 -60.88 -31.28
C LYS A 2 29.71 -59.47 -31.88
N MET A 3 28.64 -58.92 -32.41
CA MET A 3 28.69 -57.56 -32.99
C MET A 3 27.58 -56.60 -32.51
N TRP A 4 26.76 -56.99 -31.56
CA TRP A 4 25.65 -56.17 -31.12
C TRP A 4 25.84 -55.45 -29.75
N ASN A 5 26.97 -55.74 -29.06
CA ASN A 5 27.25 -55.13 -27.73
C ASN A 5 28.10 -53.84 -27.77
N ARG A 6 28.45 -53.34 -28.98
CA ARG A 6 29.24 -52.10 -29.09
C ARG A 6 28.46 -50.87 -29.52
N ILE A 7 27.16 -51.02 -29.83
CA ILE A 7 26.31 -49.91 -30.25
C ILE A 7 25.53 -49.31 -29.05
N ALA A 8 25.39 -50.06 -27.95
CA ALA A 8 24.65 -49.61 -26.77
C ALA A 8 25.42 -48.60 -25.88
N CYS A 9 26.77 -48.47 -26.04
CA CYS A 9 27.59 -47.58 -25.24
C CYS A 9 27.78 -46.16 -25.79
N VAL A 10 27.34 -45.91 -27.05
CA VAL A 10 27.49 -44.57 -27.67
C VAL A 10 26.25 -43.69 -27.52
N PHE A 11 25.11 -44.27 -27.10
CA PHE A 11 23.84 -43.54 -26.99
C PHE A 11 23.59 -42.90 -25.63
N CYS A 12 24.49 -43.09 -24.64
CA CYS A 12 24.38 -42.50 -23.29
C CYS A 12 25.11 -41.18 -23.11
N LEU A 13 25.74 -40.59 -24.14
CA LEU A 13 26.55 -39.39 -24.05
C LEU A 13 25.90 -38.10 -24.56
N PHE A 14 24.60 -38.11 -24.86
CA PHE A 14 23.85 -36.88 -25.24
C PHE A 14 22.64 -36.60 -24.33
N LEU A 15 22.74 -36.89 -23.06
CA LEU A 15 21.94 -36.16 -22.07
C LEU A 15 22.74 -34.91 -21.72
N SER A 16 22.91 -34.02 -22.70
CA SER A 16 23.17 -32.62 -22.40
C SER A 16 21.96 -32.13 -21.61
N THR A 17 22.09 -32.08 -20.31
CA THR A 17 21.22 -31.26 -19.46
C THR A 17 21.25 -29.86 -20.07
N ASN A 18 20.17 -29.48 -20.76
CA ASN A 18 19.95 -28.10 -21.10
C ASN A 18 19.86 -27.33 -19.76
N VAL A 19 21.00 -26.86 -19.30
CA VAL A 19 21.04 -25.81 -18.28
C VAL A 19 20.44 -24.62 -19.01
N ILE A 20 19.16 -24.40 -18.80
CA ILE A 20 18.47 -23.19 -19.26
C ILE A 20 19.13 -22.07 -18.45
N ALA A 21 20.14 -21.44 -19.03
CA ALA A 21 20.73 -20.23 -18.46
C ALA A 21 19.62 -19.18 -18.45
N VAL A 22 19.06 -18.90 -17.28
CA VAL A 22 18.07 -17.84 -17.10
C VAL A 22 18.74 -16.52 -17.43
N THR A 23 18.28 -15.84 -18.45
CA THR A 23 18.81 -14.52 -18.81
C THR A 23 18.44 -13.50 -17.74
N ALA A 24 19.23 -12.43 -17.63
CA ALA A 24 18.94 -11.33 -16.71
C ALA A 24 17.55 -10.71 -16.96
N GLU A 25 17.12 -10.70 -18.23
CA GLU A 25 15.82 -10.19 -18.63
C GLU A 25 14.68 -11.11 -18.17
N GLU A 26 14.80 -12.42 -18.37
CA GLU A 26 13.81 -13.40 -17.91
C GLU A 26 13.71 -13.42 -16.39
N PHE A 27 14.84 -13.34 -15.69
CA PHE A 27 14.88 -13.25 -14.25
C PHE A 27 14.15 -12.00 -13.75
N SER A 28 14.44 -10.83 -14.34
CA SER A 28 13.82 -9.56 -13.98
C SER A 28 12.32 -9.57 -14.24
N ALA A 29 11.89 -10.08 -15.40
CA ALA A 29 10.47 -10.19 -15.75
C ALA A 29 9.71 -11.10 -14.78
N LYS A 30 10.27 -12.27 -14.46
CA LYS A 30 9.69 -13.19 -13.50
C LYS A 30 9.64 -12.60 -12.10
N LEU A 31 10.70 -11.91 -11.69
CA LEU A 31 10.77 -11.26 -10.38
C LEU A 31 9.69 -10.18 -10.24
N MET A 32 9.50 -9.34 -11.27
CA MET A 32 8.46 -8.30 -11.28
C MET A 32 7.04 -8.90 -11.18
N GLN A 33 6.81 -10.06 -11.76
CA GLN A 33 5.49 -10.72 -11.73
C GLN A 33 5.19 -11.44 -10.41
N THR A 34 6.22 -12.02 -9.76
CA THR A 34 6.00 -12.96 -8.64
C THR A 34 6.39 -12.40 -7.29
N HIS A 35 7.25 -11.37 -7.23
CA HIS A 35 7.78 -10.91 -5.95
C HIS A 35 6.80 -9.96 -5.24
N PRO A 36 6.45 -10.19 -3.96
CA PRO A 36 5.49 -9.39 -3.20
C PRO A 36 5.85 -7.90 -3.11
N TYR A 37 7.12 -7.55 -3.26
CA TYR A 37 7.58 -6.16 -3.24
C TYR A 37 6.92 -5.30 -4.33
N PHE A 38 6.78 -5.82 -5.56
CA PHE A 38 6.12 -5.09 -6.64
C PHE A 38 4.61 -4.93 -6.41
N LEU A 39 3.98 -5.92 -5.77
CA LEU A 39 2.60 -5.78 -5.32
C LEU A 39 2.48 -4.66 -4.28
N GLN A 40 3.40 -4.60 -3.32
CA GLN A 40 3.44 -3.53 -2.32
C GLN A 40 3.59 -2.15 -2.97
N LEU A 41 4.49 -1.99 -3.96
CA LEU A 41 4.64 -0.73 -4.70
C LEU A 41 3.34 -0.34 -5.40
N SER A 42 2.68 -1.28 -6.09
CA SER A 42 1.41 -1.02 -6.78
C SER A 42 0.27 -0.64 -5.81
N LEU A 43 0.22 -1.24 -4.64
CA LEU A 43 -0.72 -0.86 -3.59
C LEU A 43 -0.42 0.53 -3.04
N SER A 44 0.85 0.88 -2.85
CA SER A 44 1.26 2.22 -2.41
C SER A 44 0.87 3.30 -3.43
N GLU A 45 0.97 3.02 -4.73
CA GLU A 45 0.48 3.91 -5.78
C GLU A 45 -1.04 4.09 -5.70
N LYS A 46 -1.79 2.99 -5.52
CA LYS A 46 -3.25 3.05 -5.37
C LYS A 46 -3.68 3.87 -4.16
N VAL A 47 -2.96 3.77 -3.04
CA VAL A 47 -3.23 4.62 -1.87
C VAL A 47 -3.07 6.10 -2.24
N SER A 48 -1.97 6.49 -2.88
CA SER A 48 -1.76 7.89 -3.29
C SER A 48 -2.81 8.38 -4.31
N LEU A 49 -3.31 7.50 -5.19
CA LEU A 49 -4.44 7.82 -6.07
C LEU A 49 -5.74 8.05 -5.29
N VAL A 50 -5.96 7.30 -4.22
CA VAL A 50 -7.13 7.50 -3.34
C VAL A 50 -6.98 8.83 -2.59
N ASP A 51 -5.81 9.15 -2.06
CA ASP A 51 -5.54 10.40 -1.36
C ASP A 51 -5.79 11.62 -2.27
N GLN A 52 -5.34 11.55 -3.52
CA GLN A 52 -5.64 12.56 -4.54
C GLN A 52 -7.15 12.72 -4.77
N LYS A 53 -7.88 11.60 -4.86
CA LYS A 53 -9.35 11.66 -5.00
C LYS A 53 -10.00 12.27 -3.76
N ILE A 54 -9.56 11.90 -2.56
CA ILE A 54 -10.05 12.47 -1.30
C ILE A 54 -9.84 13.97 -1.29
N ALA A 55 -8.67 14.46 -1.73
CA ALA A 55 -8.42 15.89 -1.82
C ALA A 55 -9.43 16.63 -2.71
N ARG A 56 -10.01 15.98 -3.70
CA ARG A 56 -11.03 16.56 -4.60
C ARG A 56 -12.46 16.47 -4.06
N THR A 57 -12.73 15.64 -3.04
CA THR A 57 -14.08 15.47 -2.47
C THR A 57 -14.53 16.62 -1.58
N TYR A 58 -13.66 17.64 -1.34
CA TYR A 58 -14.01 18.79 -0.50
C TYR A 58 -15.21 19.60 -1.01
N THR A 59 -15.59 19.42 -2.29
CA THR A 59 -16.77 20.06 -2.90
C THR A 59 -18.01 19.20 -2.89
N ASP A 60 -17.92 17.98 -2.39
CA ASP A 60 -19.05 17.07 -2.34
C ASP A 60 -20.01 17.44 -1.20
N TRP A 61 -21.25 16.98 -1.31
CA TRP A 61 -22.19 17.09 -0.22
C TRP A 61 -21.79 16.14 0.93
N ASN A 62 -21.65 16.71 2.10
CA ASN A 62 -21.54 15.94 3.33
C ASN A 62 -22.88 16.00 4.07
N ILE A 63 -23.51 14.85 4.25
CA ILE A 63 -24.78 14.72 4.95
C ILE A 63 -24.51 14.04 6.28
N GLN A 64 -24.95 14.69 7.36
CA GLN A 64 -24.84 14.18 8.71
C GLN A 64 -26.26 14.05 9.31
N MET A 65 -26.50 12.95 9.99
CA MET A 65 -27.75 12.68 10.70
C MET A 65 -27.40 12.28 12.13
N GLY A 66 -28.08 12.87 13.09
CA GLY A 66 -27.95 12.58 14.50
C GLY A 66 -29.31 12.41 15.16
N ALA A 67 -29.42 11.47 16.06
CA ALA A 67 -30.55 11.33 16.96
C ALA A 67 -29.99 11.19 18.38
N ASN A 68 -30.61 11.86 19.31
CA ASN A 68 -30.23 11.82 20.71
C ASN A 68 -31.47 11.74 21.60
N GLU A 69 -31.41 10.86 22.57
CA GLU A 69 -32.38 10.76 23.64
C GLU A 69 -31.67 10.87 24.99
N SER A 70 -32.12 11.74 25.85
CA SER A 70 -31.53 11.95 27.16
C SER A 70 -32.59 12.11 28.22
N PHE A 71 -32.31 11.53 29.38
CA PHE A 71 -33.08 11.68 30.58
C PHE A 71 -32.21 12.29 31.66
N SER A 72 -32.76 13.30 32.30
CA SER A 72 -32.10 13.97 33.45
C SER A 72 -33.11 14.06 34.59
N ALA A 73 -32.81 13.36 35.66
CA ALA A 73 -33.53 13.45 36.94
C ALA A 73 -32.66 14.04 38.02
N GLY A 74 -33.26 14.65 39.00
CA GLY A 74 -32.50 15.19 40.14
C GLY A 74 -33.38 15.49 41.32
N ASP A 75 -32.93 15.12 42.51
CA ASP A 75 -33.61 15.30 43.77
C ASP A 75 -33.47 16.72 44.36
N ASP A 76 -32.61 17.56 43.79
CA ASP A 76 -32.36 18.92 44.26
C ASP A 76 -33.33 19.89 43.58
N ILE A 77 -34.45 20.15 44.28
CA ILE A 77 -35.51 21.04 43.83
C ILE A 77 -35.13 22.52 43.90
N SER A 78 -34.07 22.86 44.62
CA SER A 78 -33.76 24.27 44.93
C SER A 78 -33.22 25.07 43.74
N SER A 79 -32.66 24.41 42.72
CA SER A 79 -32.04 25.03 41.53
C SER A 79 -32.70 24.67 40.21
N ARG A 80 -33.72 23.78 40.20
CA ARG A 80 -34.38 23.30 38.99
C ARG A 80 -35.84 23.72 38.90
N LEU A 81 -36.27 24.07 37.70
CA LEU A 81 -37.68 24.39 37.40
C LEU A 81 -38.50 23.14 37.14
N TYR A 82 -37.89 21.96 37.16
CA TYR A 82 -38.52 20.66 36.87
C TYR A 82 -37.76 19.54 37.58
N ASN A 83 -38.43 18.47 37.95
CA ASN A 83 -37.80 17.29 38.56
C ASN A 83 -37.21 16.39 37.51
N ASP A 84 -37.96 16.11 36.47
CA ASP A 84 -37.55 15.21 35.38
C ASP A 84 -37.59 15.93 34.04
N LEU A 85 -36.58 15.67 33.19
CA LEU A 85 -36.47 16.17 31.84
C LEU A 85 -36.17 15.02 30.88
N TYR A 86 -37.08 14.72 30.01
CA TYR A 86 -36.85 13.85 28.84
C TYR A 86 -36.63 14.73 27.61
N THR A 87 -35.50 14.55 26.96
CA THR A 87 -35.20 15.26 25.73
C THR A 87 -34.98 14.25 24.61
N THR A 88 -35.83 14.33 23.60
CA THR A 88 -35.63 13.59 22.34
C THR A 88 -35.35 14.61 21.26
N SER A 89 -34.28 14.40 20.49
CA SER A 89 -33.92 15.27 19.38
C SER A 89 -33.36 14.51 18.19
N TYR A 90 -33.60 15.04 17.01
CA TYR A 90 -32.91 14.64 15.81
C TYR A 90 -32.41 15.87 15.05
N GLU A 91 -31.34 15.68 14.34
CA GLU A 91 -30.73 16.69 13.50
C GLU A 91 -30.31 16.07 12.17
N VAL A 92 -30.64 16.74 11.08
CA VAL A 92 -30.12 16.43 9.75
C VAL A 92 -29.46 17.68 9.22
N SER A 93 -28.19 17.56 8.83
CA SER A 93 -27.47 18.66 8.21
C SER A 93 -26.82 18.18 6.91
N ALA A 94 -26.77 19.07 5.93
CA ALA A 94 -26.09 18.89 4.67
C ALA A 94 -25.19 20.10 4.42
N HIS A 95 -23.90 19.87 4.31
CA HIS A 95 -22.98 20.95 4.00
C HIS A 95 -22.20 20.69 2.72
N ARG A 96 -21.87 21.78 2.03
CA ARG A 96 -21.08 21.74 0.80
C ARG A 96 -20.21 22.97 0.69
N LYS A 97 -18.98 22.76 0.20
CA LYS A 97 -18.08 23.85 -0.18
C LYS A 97 -18.18 24.17 -1.66
N ILE A 98 -18.22 25.45 -2.01
CA ILE A 98 -18.31 25.90 -3.39
C ILE A 98 -16.91 26.33 -3.86
N ALA A 99 -16.27 25.46 -4.68
CA ALA A 99 -14.87 25.62 -5.10
C ALA A 99 -14.54 27.00 -5.69
N ASN A 100 -15.42 27.53 -6.57
CA ASN A 100 -15.15 28.75 -7.31
C ASN A 100 -15.21 30.02 -6.45
N SER A 101 -15.86 29.96 -5.29
CA SER A 101 -16.01 31.12 -4.39
C SER A 101 -15.35 30.92 -3.04
N GLY A 102 -14.96 29.69 -2.70
CA GLY A 102 -14.53 29.30 -1.37
C GLY A 102 -15.65 29.37 -0.31
N ALA A 103 -16.90 29.55 -0.75
CA ALA A 103 -18.04 29.67 0.16
C ALA A 103 -18.46 28.32 0.71
N ASN A 104 -18.99 28.35 1.93
CA ASN A 104 -19.64 27.21 2.57
C ASN A 104 -21.16 27.40 2.55
N LEU A 105 -21.87 26.37 2.11
CA LEU A 105 -23.32 26.29 2.19
C LEU A 105 -23.67 25.20 3.19
N ASN A 106 -24.48 25.54 4.19
CA ASN A 106 -24.95 24.63 5.22
C ASN A 106 -26.47 24.68 5.32
N LEU A 107 -27.10 23.52 5.16
CA LEU A 107 -28.54 23.29 5.37
C LEU A 107 -28.68 22.46 6.61
N LYS A 108 -29.51 22.88 7.54
CA LYS A 108 -29.71 22.17 8.80
C LYS A 108 -31.20 22.15 9.15
N HIS A 109 -31.68 20.99 9.52
CA HIS A 109 -32.98 20.81 10.13
C HIS A 109 -32.81 20.09 11.45
N SER A 110 -33.33 20.68 12.52
CA SER A 110 -33.35 20.08 13.84
C SER A 110 -34.72 20.11 14.43
N TRP A 111 -35.10 19.03 15.07
CA TRP A 111 -36.29 18.91 15.88
C TRP A 111 -35.91 18.44 17.26
N SER A 112 -36.53 19.01 18.28
CA SER A 112 -36.38 18.57 19.66
C SER A 112 -37.69 18.59 20.40
N ARG A 113 -37.91 17.60 21.24
CA ARG A 113 -39.00 17.50 22.20
C ARG A 113 -38.39 17.47 23.61
N ASN A 114 -38.78 18.43 24.40
CA ASN A 114 -38.46 18.48 25.82
C ASN A 114 -39.73 18.24 26.63
N ASP A 115 -39.73 17.16 27.37
CA ASP A 115 -40.86 16.77 28.25
C ASP A 115 -40.42 17.04 29.69
N LYS A 116 -41.04 18.00 30.30
CA LYS A 116 -40.78 18.47 31.65
C LYS A 116 -41.98 18.28 32.51
N ASP A 117 -41.99 17.27 33.37
CA ASP A 117 -43.12 16.98 34.28
C ASP A 117 -44.47 16.99 33.54
N SER A 118 -45.19 18.10 33.60
CA SER A 118 -46.51 18.28 32.94
C SER A 118 -46.48 19.13 31.67
N THR A 119 -45.26 19.60 31.23
CA THR A 119 -45.15 20.50 30.08
C THR A 119 -44.28 19.89 28.99
N VAL A 120 -44.83 19.79 27.80
CA VAL A 120 -44.13 19.30 26.59
C VAL A 120 -43.86 20.49 25.67
N LEU A 121 -42.56 20.72 25.37
CA LEU A 121 -42.12 21.73 24.41
C LEU A 121 -41.53 21.06 23.18
N ASN A 122 -42.11 21.33 22.03
CA ASN A 122 -41.55 20.91 20.74
C ASN A 122 -40.95 22.12 20.03
N THR A 123 -39.72 21.94 19.56
CA THR A 123 -39.01 22.97 18.80
C THR A 123 -38.63 22.39 17.44
N ASN A 124 -38.86 23.13 16.37
CA ASN A 124 -38.53 22.75 15.03
C ASN A 124 -37.77 23.93 14.38
N VAL A 125 -36.57 23.71 13.93
CA VAL A 125 -35.69 24.74 13.36
C VAL A 125 -35.18 24.27 12.02
N PHE A 126 -35.34 25.13 11.01
CA PHE A 126 -34.70 25.01 9.72
C PHE A 126 -33.74 26.20 9.52
N SER A 127 -32.47 25.96 9.21
CA SER A 127 -31.50 27.01 8.91
C SER A 127 -30.81 26.78 7.57
N LEU A 128 -30.51 27.87 6.90
CA LEU A 128 -29.70 27.96 5.70
C LEU A 128 -28.62 28.98 5.94
N ASP A 129 -27.37 28.52 6.01
CA ASP A 129 -26.22 29.39 6.21
C ASP A 129 -25.36 29.39 4.96
N TYR A 130 -25.06 30.59 4.44
CA TYR A 130 -24.15 30.82 3.35
C TYR A 130 -23.04 31.75 3.81
N VAL A 131 -21.83 31.23 3.90
CA VAL A 131 -20.65 31.99 4.37
C VAL A 131 -19.62 32.07 3.24
N LYS A 132 -19.39 33.27 2.71
CA LYS A 132 -18.38 33.54 1.69
C LYS A 132 -17.18 34.29 2.30
N PRO A 133 -15.95 33.73 2.22
CA PRO A 133 -14.76 34.43 2.64
C PRO A 133 -14.44 35.60 1.70
N LEU A 134 -14.13 36.78 2.25
CA LEU A 134 -13.85 37.98 1.46
C LEU A 134 -12.34 38.23 1.30
N LEU A 135 -11.53 37.90 2.28
CA LEU A 135 -10.09 38.16 2.29
C LEU A 135 -9.29 36.86 2.28
N GLN A 136 -9.47 36.05 3.29
CA GLN A 136 -8.78 34.77 3.42
C GLN A 136 -9.54 33.71 2.61
N ASN A 137 -8.84 32.95 1.77
CA ASN A 137 -9.44 31.98 0.84
C ASN A 137 -10.40 32.61 -0.21
N GLN A 138 -10.13 33.86 -0.60
CA GLN A 138 -10.89 34.53 -1.65
C GLN A 138 -10.91 33.65 -2.93
N ASN A 139 -12.10 33.50 -3.50
CA ASN A 139 -12.33 32.65 -4.68
C ASN A 139 -11.87 31.19 -4.51
N GLY A 140 -11.76 30.66 -3.31
CA GLY A 140 -11.38 29.28 -3.04
C GLY A 140 -9.91 28.95 -3.38
N LEU A 141 -9.03 29.94 -3.35
CA LEU A 141 -7.62 29.76 -3.71
C LEU A 141 -6.93 28.67 -2.88
N ASN A 142 -7.10 28.71 -1.55
CA ASN A 142 -6.47 27.73 -0.66
C ASN A 142 -7.04 26.32 -0.87
N ASP A 143 -8.32 26.22 -1.22
CA ASP A 143 -8.98 24.94 -1.47
C ASP A 143 -8.45 24.30 -2.75
N ARG A 144 -8.26 25.09 -3.82
CA ARG A 144 -7.66 24.62 -5.08
C ARG A 144 -6.19 24.27 -4.90
N LEU A 145 -5.44 25.08 -4.14
CA LEU A 145 -4.05 24.80 -3.84
C LEU A 145 -3.87 23.43 -3.16
N ALA A 146 -4.78 23.04 -2.26
CA ALA A 146 -4.73 21.72 -1.63
C ALA A 146 -4.90 20.57 -2.65
N VAL A 147 -5.74 20.78 -3.68
CA VAL A 147 -5.88 19.82 -4.78
C VAL A 147 -4.64 19.76 -5.65
N ASP A 148 -4.08 20.93 -6.01
CA ASP A 148 -2.86 21.04 -6.82
C ASP A 148 -1.66 20.37 -6.11
N ILE A 149 -1.54 20.55 -4.79
CA ILE A 149 -0.53 19.86 -3.97
C ILE A 149 -0.73 18.35 -4.03
N ALA A 150 -1.96 17.86 -3.86
CA ALA A 150 -2.23 16.42 -3.93
C ALA A 150 -1.92 15.82 -5.32
N ASP A 151 -2.10 16.59 -6.38
CA ASP A 151 -1.72 16.19 -7.74
C ASP A 151 -0.20 16.07 -7.89
N ILE A 152 0.56 17.05 -7.35
CA ILE A 152 2.02 17.04 -7.36
C ILE A 152 2.56 15.89 -6.49
N ASP A 153 1.99 15.67 -5.32
CA ASP A 153 2.38 14.61 -4.41
C ASP A 153 2.20 13.22 -5.05
N LEU A 154 1.11 13.02 -5.82
CA LEU A 154 0.92 11.80 -6.58
C LEU A 154 2.04 11.59 -7.60
N LEU A 155 2.40 12.62 -8.39
CA LEU A 155 3.48 12.52 -9.37
C LEU A 155 4.82 12.24 -8.71
N ALA A 156 5.14 12.94 -7.62
CA ALA A 156 6.36 12.71 -6.85
C ALA A 156 6.41 11.29 -6.29
N LYS A 157 5.27 10.78 -5.83
CA LYS A 157 5.16 9.40 -5.34
C LYS A 157 5.40 8.38 -6.45
N GLN A 158 4.83 8.59 -7.64
CA GLN A 158 5.03 7.68 -8.78
C GLN A 158 6.50 7.59 -9.18
N VAL A 159 7.21 8.73 -9.26
CA VAL A 159 8.65 8.75 -9.52
C VAL A 159 9.43 8.01 -8.43
N SER A 160 9.15 8.26 -7.16
CA SER A 160 9.80 7.59 -6.04
C SER A 160 9.57 6.07 -6.05
N LEU A 161 8.37 5.61 -6.42
CA LEU A 161 8.07 4.18 -6.53
C LEU A 161 8.83 3.51 -7.69
N LEU A 162 9.01 4.23 -8.81
CA LEU A 162 9.83 3.76 -9.92
C LEU A 162 11.29 3.59 -9.50
N GLU A 163 11.89 4.60 -8.85
CA GLU A 163 13.26 4.53 -8.32
C GLU A 163 13.45 3.38 -7.33
N GLN A 164 12.47 3.13 -6.47
CA GLN A 164 12.48 1.99 -5.56
C GLN A 164 12.45 0.65 -6.30
N ALA A 165 11.64 0.54 -7.36
CA ALA A 165 11.57 -0.66 -8.19
C ALA A 165 12.90 -0.93 -8.90
N GLU A 166 13.51 0.11 -9.48
CA GLU A 166 14.81 0.02 -10.16
C GLU A 166 15.93 -0.38 -9.19
N SER A 167 16.01 0.27 -8.03
CA SER A 167 16.99 -0.05 -7.00
C SER A 167 16.87 -1.49 -6.50
N PHE A 168 15.64 -1.95 -6.30
CA PHE A 168 15.37 -3.33 -5.91
C PHE A 168 15.82 -4.32 -7.00
N LEU A 169 15.48 -4.07 -8.26
CA LEU A 169 15.90 -4.91 -9.40
C LEU A 169 17.41 -4.95 -9.52
N ALA A 170 18.11 -3.81 -9.46
CA ALA A 170 19.57 -3.73 -9.52
C ALA A 170 20.21 -4.57 -8.40
N SER A 171 19.70 -4.46 -7.18
CA SER A 171 20.19 -5.27 -6.04
C SER A 171 20.00 -6.78 -6.27
N LYS A 172 18.88 -7.20 -6.87
CA LYS A 172 18.62 -8.63 -7.15
C LYS A 172 19.45 -9.15 -8.31
N LEU A 173 19.69 -8.33 -9.34
CA LEU A 173 20.59 -8.66 -10.45
C LEU A 173 22.05 -8.82 -9.97
N THR A 174 22.52 -7.94 -9.10
CA THR A 174 23.85 -8.09 -8.47
C THR A 174 23.95 -9.44 -7.75
N LYS A 175 22.94 -9.82 -6.98
CA LYS A 175 22.93 -11.13 -6.29
C LYS A 175 22.89 -12.32 -7.25
N LEU A 176 22.23 -12.18 -8.40
CA LEU A 176 22.24 -13.22 -9.44
C LEU A 176 23.64 -13.41 -10.00
N VAL A 177 24.35 -12.31 -10.30
CA VAL A 177 25.75 -12.36 -10.77
C VAL A 177 26.68 -12.98 -9.71
N ASP A 178 26.52 -12.57 -8.44
CA ASP A 178 27.28 -13.14 -7.32
C ASP A 178 27.03 -14.65 -7.18
N LEU A 179 25.81 -15.10 -7.40
CA LEU A 179 25.46 -16.54 -7.36
C LEU A 179 26.15 -17.28 -8.50
N ALA A 180 26.11 -16.76 -9.72
CA ALA A 180 26.77 -17.36 -10.87
C ALA A 180 28.29 -17.48 -10.64
N LEU A 181 28.93 -16.42 -10.14
CA LEU A 181 30.34 -16.43 -9.80
C LEU A 181 30.68 -17.50 -8.73
N LYS A 182 29.84 -17.63 -7.71
CA LYS A 182 30.05 -18.66 -6.67
C LYS A 182 29.89 -20.07 -7.22
N GLN A 183 28.99 -20.29 -8.15
CA GLN A 183 28.85 -21.58 -8.81
C GLN A 183 30.11 -21.93 -9.65
N GLU A 184 30.68 -20.97 -10.37
CA GLU A 184 31.92 -21.18 -11.11
C GLU A 184 33.11 -21.47 -10.16
N LEU A 185 33.21 -20.76 -9.05
CA LEU A 185 34.22 -21.00 -8.03
C LEU A 185 34.07 -22.38 -7.40
N GLU A 186 32.85 -22.83 -7.14
CA GLU A 186 32.59 -24.19 -6.63
C GLU A 186 33.11 -25.25 -7.61
N GLN A 187 32.83 -25.11 -8.90
CA GLN A 187 33.35 -26.02 -9.92
C GLN A 187 34.86 -26.02 -9.97
N LEU A 188 35.50 -24.85 -9.87
CA LEU A 188 36.95 -24.74 -9.83
C LEU A 188 37.57 -25.48 -8.62
N TYR A 189 36.95 -25.29 -7.43
CA TYR A 189 37.41 -25.97 -6.22
C TYR A 189 37.23 -27.48 -6.30
N MET A 190 36.10 -27.96 -6.88
CA MET A 190 35.90 -29.38 -7.15
C MET A 190 36.99 -29.96 -8.06
N PHE A 191 37.37 -29.25 -9.11
CA PHE A 191 38.46 -29.65 -10.00
C PHE A 191 39.81 -29.65 -9.28
N GLN A 192 40.10 -28.63 -8.48
CA GLN A 192 41.31 -28.59 -7.66
C GLN A 192 41.40 -29.74 -6.65
N LEU A 193 40.30 -30.07 -6.01
CA LEU A 193 40.23 -31.20 -5.09
C LEU A 193 40.54 -32.53 -5.80
N GLU A 194 39.96 -32.72 -6.97
CA GLU A 194 40.18 -33.95 -7.75
C GLU A 194 41.66 -34.05 -8.20
N LEU A 195 42.23 -32.95 -8.66
CA LEU A 195 43.69 -32.90 -9.02
C LEU A 195 44.57 -33.19 -7.81
N SER A 196 44.25 -32.66 -6.64
CA SER A 196 45.02 -32.90 -5.40
C SER A 196 44.92 -34.36 -4.96
N LYS A 197 43.79 -35.02 -5.10
CA LYS A 197 43.64 -36.48 -4.85
C LYS A 197 44.52 -37.29 -5.80
N GLN A 198 44.49 -36.98 -7.11
CA GLN A 198 45.36 -37.68 -8.07
C GLN A 198 46.85 -37.48 -7.77
N GLN A 199 47.25 -36.29 -7.30
CA GLN A 199 48.64 -36.04 -6.86
C GLN A 199 48.99 -36.85 -5.62
N LEU A 200 48.05 -36.98 -4.66
CA LEU A 200 48.26 -37.80 -3.48
C LEU A 200 48.42 -39.28 -3.84
N ASP A 201 47.51 -39.83 -4.66
CA ASP A 201 47.56 -41.21 -5.13
C ASP A 201 48.89 -41.52 -5.85
N LEU A 202 49.34 -40.62 -6.71
CA LEU A 202 50.65 -40.75 -7.36
C LEU A 202 51.86 -40.71 -6.40
N ALA A 203 51.76 -39.89 -5.35
CA ALA A 203 52.80 -39.81 -4.33
C ALA A 203 52.83 -41.10 -3.48
N GLU A 204 51.67 -41.65 -3.12
CA GLU A 204 51.55 -42.94 -2.41
C GLU A 204 52.06 -44.11 -3.23
N GLU A 205 51.74 -44.14 -4.55
CA GLU A 205 52.26 -45.15 -5.47
C GLU A 205 53.78 -45.11 -5.57
N LYS A 206 54.35 -43.91 -5.74
CA LYS A 206 55.80 -43.74 -5.77
C LYS A 206 56.49 -44.15 -4.47
N PHE A 207 55.88 -43.83 -3.34
CA PHE A 207 56.39 -44.20 -2.05
C PHE A 207 56.40 -45.73 -1.86
N SER A 208 55.30 -46.40 -2.26
CA SER A 208 55.18 -47.88 -2.15
C SER A 208 56.13 -48.60 -3.08
N ASN A 209 56.46 -48.04 -4.24
CA ASN A 209 57.39 -48.64 -5.21
C ASN A 209 58.87 -48.32 -4.92
N SER A 210 59.18 -47.45 -3.95
CA SER A 210 60.53 -47.09 -3.54
C SER A 210 61.02 -47.81 -2.28
N LEU A 211 60.19 -48.64 -1.71
CA LEU A 211 60.49 -49.58 -0.60
C LEU A 211 60.70 -50.99 -1.15
#